data_48098b348e3d544ac7e7e9a0bc934741
#
_entry.id   48098b348e3d544ac7e7e9a0bc934741
#
_cell.length_a   1.000
_cell.length_b   1.000
_cell.length_c   1.000
_cell.angle_alpha   90.00
_cell.angle_beta   90.00
_cell.angle_gamma   90.00
#
_symmetry.space_group_name_H-M   'P 1'
#
loop_
_entity.id
_entity.type
_entity.pdbx_description
1 polymer ?
#
loop_
_entity_poly.entity_id
_entity_poly.type
_entity_poly.pdbx_seq_one_letter_code
_entity_poly.pdbx_strand_id
1 'polypeptide(L)'
;MSSHIAIDETSARYDGWRIVAVCFMVATFGWGLGFYGQSVYLAELHRLHGWPASLISSGTTFFYLFGAVLVAFVSEAMRAVGPRNCLLAGIVAMAAAAVMMGQVTSIWQLYLANALLAFGWAGTSLGVITNTLGLWFDKKRGMAISLALNGASFGGIAGVPLLVAAIGHFGFAGAMIAAAGTMLVLMIPIVLIFVGRPPEHASLVAGSAAAEAPSAARIRAQALRDVGFLTVSIAFALVLFAQVGFIVHLISFLDPVVGRSSAATAVALLTAMAVVGRMLFSIVIDRLNQRLASAISFASQALALAIIINSRNETVLIAACALFGFSVGNLITLPSLIVQREFDPGSFGVLISLITAINQVTYAFGPGVIGLLRDASGGYALPFYGCIGLELAAAVLIMVRGSKGRDSVTTAFAATDPPDRAGA
;
A
#
# COMPACT_ATOMS: atom_id res chain seq x y z
N MET A 1 -32.15 33.05 -9.40
CA MET A 1 -30.79 33.32 -8.95
C MET A 1 -30.58 32.54 -7.64
N SER A 2 -30.14 31.27 -7.72
CA SER A 2 -29.78 30.48 -6.54
C SER A 2 -28.38 30.88 -6.14
N SER A 3 -28.23 31.52 -4.98
CA SER A 3 -26.93 31.81 -4.39
C SER A 3 -26.20 30.47 -4.16
N HIS A 4 -25.20 30.17 -4.98
CA HIS A 4 -24.23 29.12 -4.68
C HIS A 4 -23.51 29.51 -3.39
N ILE A 5 -23.99 28.98 -2.26
CA ILE A 5 -23.20 29.02 -1.02
C ILE A 5 -21.95 28.21 -1.32
N ALA A 6 -20.83 28.89 -1.53
CA ALA A 6 -19.54 28.23 -1.71
C ALA A 6 -19.24 27.44 -0.44
N ILE A 7 -19.19 26.12 -0.56
CA ILE A 7 -18.85 25.22 0.55
C ILE A 7 -17.42 25.55 0.95
N ASP A 8 -17.21 26.02 2.17
CA ASP A 8 -15.89 26.30 2.72
C ASP A 8 -15.26 24.99 3.26
N GLU A 9 -14.54 24.29 2.38
CA GLU A 9 -13.77 23.09 2.74
C GLU A 9 -12.64 23.36 3.75
N THR A 10 -12.31 24.65 4.04
CA THR A 10 -11.27 25.02 5.01
C THR A 10 -11.80 25.07 6.44
N SER A 11 -13.11 25.19 6.59
CA SER A 11 -13.76 25.21 7.90
C SER A 11 -13.64 23.87 8.62
N ALA A 12 -13.19 23.89 9.87
CA ALA A 12 -13.18 22.69 10.73
C ALA A 12 -14.59 22.12 11.00
N ARG A 13 -15.65 22.91 10.73
CA ARG A 13 -17.06 22.51 10.86
C ARG A 13 -17.61 21.85 9.61
N TYR A 14 -16.84 21.76 8.53
CA TYR A 14 -17.27 21.09 7.32
C TYR A 14 -17.40 19.58 7.56
N ASP A 15 -18.58 19.03 7.28
CA ASP A 15 -18.89 17.62 7.54
C ASP A 15 -17.99 16.63 6.79
N GLY A 16 -17.38 17.05 5.68
CA GLY A 16 -16.39 16.27 4.95
C GLY A 16 -15.21 15.80 5.83
N TRP A 17 -14.81 16.57 6.84
CA TRP A 17 -13.73 16.18 7.76
C TRP A 17 -14.10 14.99 8.66
N ARG A 18 -15.40 14.83 8.97
CA ARG A 18 -15.90 13.62 9.65
C ARG A 18 -15.76 12.39 8.77
N ILE A 19 -15.99 12.54 7.46
CA ILE A 19 -15.77 11.45 6.48
C ILE A 19 -14.28 11.10 6.39
N VAL A 20 -13.37 12.08 6.46
CA VAL A 20 -11.92 11.82 6.55
C VAL A 20 -11.59 10.97 7.76
N ALA A 21 -12.15 11.27 8.94
CA ALA A 21 -11.95 10.48 10.15
C ALA A 21 -12.50 9.04 10.00
N VAL A 22 -13.69 8.88 9.39
CA VAL A 22 -14.24 7.56 9.07
C VAL A 22 -13.29 6.78 8.15
N CYS A 23 -12.84 7.39 7.06
CA CYS A 23 -11.93 6.78 6.11
C CYS A 23 -10.55 6.45 6.75
N PHE A 24 -10.07 7.28 7.67
CA PHE A 24 -8.87 6.99 8.47
C PHE A 24 -9.05 5.70 9.29
N MET A 25 -10.17 5.56 9.99
CA MET A 25 -10.47 4.35 10.77
C MET A 25 -10.66 3.12 9.86
N VAL A 26 -11.34 3.27 8.72
CA VAL A 26 -11.46 2.21 7.70
C VAL A 26 -10.07 1.75 7.24
N ALA A 27 -9.19 2.69 6.91
CA ALA A 27 -7.82 2.39 6.54
C ALA A 27 -7.04 1.71 7.68
N THR A 28 -7.23 2.13 8.94
CA THR A 28 -6.58 1.53 10.11
C THR A 28 -6.91 0.04 10.23
N PHE A 29 -8.19 -0.31 10.22
CA PHE A 29 -8.60 -1.72 10.30
C PHE A 29 -8.24 -2.49 9.01
N GLY A 30 -8.47 -1.88 7.84
CA GLY A 30 -8.17 -2.48 6.55
C GLY A 30 -6.72 -2.91 6.42
N TRP A 31 -5.78 -2.01 6.67
CA TRP A 31 -4.34 -2.31 6.61
C TRP A 31 -3.87 -3.10 7.82
N GLY A 32 -4.40 -2.85 9.02
CA GLY A 32 -4.06 -3.58 10.23
C GLY A 32 -4.36 -5.07 10.10
N LEU A 33 -5.57 -5.44 9.68
CA LEU A 33 -5.98 -6.83 9.53
C LEU A 33 -5.63 -7.41 8.15
N GLY A 34 -5.73 -6.64 7.07
CA GLY A 34 -5.54 -7.14 5.70
C GLY A 34 -4.08 -7.19 5.28
N PHE A 35 -3.28 -6.16 5.55
CA PHE A 35 -1.89 -6.09 5.10
C PHE A 35 -0.89 -6.52 6.18
N TYR A 36 -0.82 -5.76 7.29
CA TYR A 36 0.14 -6.04 8.37
C TYR A 36 -0.22 -7.29 9.18
N GLY A 37 -1.52 -7.60 9.31
CA GLY A 37 -2.01 -8.80 9.97
C GLY A 37 -1.49 -10.10 9.36
N GLN A 38 -1.17 -10.11 8.06
CA GLN A 38 -0.64 -11.29 7.38
C GLN A 38 0.63 -11.83 8.03
N SER A 39 1.49 -10.97 8.56
CA SER A 39 2.71 -11.39 9.26
C SER A 39 2.40 -12.08 10.60
N VAL A 40 1.35 -11.63 11.29
CA VAL A 40 0.88 -12.27 12.53
C VAL A 40 0.23 -13.62 12.23
N TYR A 41 -0.61 -13.67 11.18
CA TYR A 41 -1.31 -14.92 10.79
C TYR A 41 -0.31 -16.00 10.38
N LEU A 42 0.72 -15.65 9.60
CA LEU A 42 1.77 -16.59 9.24
C LEU A 42 2.47 -17.19 10.47
N ALA A 43 2.88 -16.33 11.42
CA ALA A 43 3.56 -16.75 12.63
C ALA A 43 2.66 -17.64 13.51
N GLU A 44 1.40 -17.24 13.74
CA GLU A 44 0.47 -17.96 14.60
C GLU A 44 0.02 -19.29 14.02
N LEU A 45 -0.35 -19.34 12.73
CA LEU A 45 -0.79 -20.58 12.09
C LEU A 45 0.36 -21.58 11.98
N HIS A 46 1.59 -21.11 11.71
CA HIS A 46 2.77 -21.96 11.77
C HIS A 46 2.99 -22.54 13.17
N ARG A 47 2.86 -21.71 14.21
CA ARG A 47 3.01 -22.14 15.61
C ARG A 47 1.93 -23.11 16.06
N LEU A 48 0.66 -22.87 15.67
CA LEU A 48 -0.49 -23.65 16.14
C LEU A 48 -0.65 -24.98 15.42
N HIS A 49 -0.38 -25.00 14.11
CA HIS A 49 -0.66 -26.17 13.27
C HIS A 49 0.59 -26.86 12.74
N GLY A 50 1.78 -26.24 12.90
CA GLY A 50 3.01 -26.75 12.29
C GLY A 50 3.01 -26.70 10.76
N TRP A 51 2.07 -25.94 10.16
CA TRP A 51 1.98 -25.86 8.71
C TRP A 51 3.21 -25.16 8.13
N PRO A 52 3.70 -25.63 6.96
CA PRO A 52 4.84 -24.99 6.31
C PRO A 52 4.52 -23.53 5.92
N ALA A 53 5.55 -22.68 5.96
CA ALA A 53 5.39 -21.27 5.64
C ALA A 53 4.91 -21.05 4.20
N SER A 54 5.33 -21.92 3.27
CA SER A 54 4.86 -21.91 1.88
C SER A 54 3.35 -22.07 1.76
N LEU A 55 2.76 -22.97 2.55
CA LEU A 55 1.30 -23.21 2.54
C LEU A 55 0.55 -21.98 3.05
N ILE A 56 0.96 -21.40 4.18
CA ILE A 56 0.28 -20.26 4.76
C ILE A 56 0.44 -19.04 3.87
N SER A 57 1.65 -18.77 3.40
CA SER A 57 1.93 -17.61 2.54
C SER A 57 1.35 -17.74 1.13
N SER A 58 1.06 -18.96 0.64
CA SER A 58 0.28 -19.14 -0.60
C SER A 58 -1.17 -18.66 -0.44
N GLY A 59 -1.75 -18.80 0.75
CA GLY A 59 -3.03 -18.17 1.11
C GLY A 59 -2.95 -16.65 1.05
N THR A 60 -1.85 -16.05 1.52
CA THR A 60 -1.61 -14.60 1.40
C THR A 60 -1.44 -14.17 -0.06
N THR A 61 -0.73 -14.94 -0.87
CA THR A 61 -0.64 -14.70 -2.32
C THR A 61 -2.02 -14.73 -2.97
N PHE A 62 -2.83 -15.72 -2.65
CA PHE A 62 -4.21 -15.82 -3.13
C PHE A 62 -5.05 -14.61 -2.70
N PHE A 63 -4.93 -14.17 -1.44
CA PHE A 63 -5.59 -12.96 -0.94
C PHE A 63 -5.24 -11.72 -1.78
N TYR A 64 -3.97 -11.49 -2.07
CA TYR A 64 -3.55 -10.33 -2.87
C TYR A 64 -4.01 -10.42 -4.33
N LEU A 65 -3.90 -11.58 -4.97
CA LEU A 65 -4.33 -11.76 -6.36
C LEU A 65 -5.85 -11.64 -6.50
N PHE A 66 -6.59 -12.31 -5.63
CA PHE A 66 -8.06 -12.25 -5.65
C PHE A 66 -8.54 -10.85 -5.28
N GLY A 67 -7.90 -10.21 -4.29
CA GLY A 67 -8.15 -8.82 -3.93
C GLY A 67 -7.90 -7.85 -5.08
N ALA A 68 -6.84 -8.05 -5.88
CA ALA A 68 -6.57 -7.24 -7.07
C ALA A 68 -7.73 -7.31 -8.10
N VAL A 69 -8.25 -8.51 -8.32
CA VAL A 69 -9.42 -8.70 -9.20
C VAL A 69 -10.63 -7.97 -8.63
N LEU A 70 -10.94 -8.13 -7.35
CA LEU A 70 -12.09 -7.48 -6.72
C LEU A 70 -11.98 -5.95 -6.73
N VAL A 71 -10.80 -5.41 -6.45
CA VAL A 71 -10.53 -3.95 -6.47
C VAL A 71 -10.76 -3.35 -7.85
N ALA A 72 -10.52 -4.10 -8.93
CA ALA A 72 -10.78 -3.63 -10.29
C ALA A 72 -12.27 -3.30 -10.54
N PHE A 73 -13.19 -3.97 -9.81
CA PHE A 73 -14.64 -3.77 -9.92
C PHE A 73 -15.23 -2.86 -8.83
N VAL A 74 -14.40 -2.27 -7.97
CA VAL A 74 -14.89 -1.42 -6.86
C VAL A 74 -15.68 -0.21 -7.37
N SER A 75 -15.25 0.42 -8.46
CA SER A 75 -15.96 1.59 -9.02
C SER A 75 -17.35 1.23 -9.51
N GLU A 76 -17.53 0.06 -10.11
CA GLU A 76 -18.82 -0.49 -10.52
C GLU A 76 -19.72 -0.82 -9.32
N ALA A 77 -19.15 -1.48 -8.31
CA ALA A 77 -19.84 -1.78 -7.08
C ALA A 77 -20.31 -0.50 -6.37
N MET A 78 -19.46 0.52 -6.27
CA MET A 78 -19.83 1.82 -5.67
C MET A 78 -20.93 2.54 -6.43
N ARG A 79 -20.97 2.43 -7.77
CA ARG A 79 -22.09 2.97 -8.57
C ARG A 79 -23.39 2.21 -8.34
N ALA A 80 -23.32 0.88 -8.19
CA ALA A 80 -24.49 0.02 -8.02
C ALA A 80 -25.12 0.13 -6.63
N VAL A 81 -24.31 0.08 -5.57
CA VAL A 81 -24.82 0.00 -4.19
C VAL A 81 -24.49 1.21 -3.31
N GLY A 82 -23.70 2.14 -3.83
CA GLY A 82 -23.25 3.34 -3.12
C GLY A 82 -22.05 3.11 -2.18
N PRO A 83 -21.33 4.19 -1.80
CA PRO A 83 -20.11 4.10 -0.98
C PRO A 83 -20.38 3.53 0.42
N ARG A 84 -21.51 3.91 1.04
CA ARG A 84 -21.90 3.43 2.37
C ARG A 84 -22.05 1.92 2.42
N ASN A 85 -22.78 1.34 1.47
CA ASN A 85 -23.06 -0.09 1.44
C ASN A 85 -21.79 -0.88 1.06
N CYS A 86 -20.93 -0.34 0.18
CA CYS A 86 -19.62 -0.93 -0.11
C CYS A 86 -18.75 -1.01 1.14
N LEU A 87 -18.65 0.08 1.92
CA LEU A 87 -17.91 0.10 3.19
C LEU A 87 -18.48 -0.89 4.19
N LEU A 88 -19.80 -0.92 4.39
CA LEU A 88 -20.45 -1.85 5.32
C LEU A 88 -20.20 -3.31 4.93
N ALA A 89 -20.37 -3.64 3.65
CA ALA A 89 -20.10 -4.99 3.14
C ALA A 89 -18.63 -5.38 3.35
N GLY A 90 -17.69 -4.45 3.08
CA GLY A 90 -16.25 -4.65 3.31
C GLY A 90 -15.92 -4.88 4.79
N ILE A 91 -16.49 -4.07 5.69
CA ILE A 91 -16.29 -4.19 7.15
C ILE A 91 -16.81 -5.54 7.66
N VAL A 92 -18.02 -5.93 7.28
CA VAL A 92 -18.63 -7.19 7.69
C VAL A 92 -17.82 -8.38 7.16
N ALA A 93 -17.43 -8.35 5.89
CA ALA A 93 -16.63 -9.41 5.28
C ALA A 93 -15.25 -9.54 5.95
N MET A 94 -14.59 -8.41 6.26
CA MET A 94 -13.29 -8.42 6.93
C MET A 94 -13.40 -8.94 8.37
N ALA A 95 -14.44 -8.55 9.11
CA ALA A 95 -14.70 -9.08 10.44
C ALA A 95 -15.00 -10.59 10.42
N ALA A 96 -15.81 -11.05 9.46
CA ALA A 96 -16.08 -12.48 9.26
C ALA A 96 -14.80 -13.25 8.90
N ALA A 97 -13.96 -12.67 8.02
CA ALA A 97 -12.65 -13.23 7.68
C ALA A 97 -11.74 -13.35 8.90
N ALA A 98 -11.70 -12.32 9.76
CA ALA A 98 -10.91 -12.34 10.99
C ALA A 98 -11.38 -13.45 11.93
N VAL A 99 -12.69 -13.56 12.20
CA VAL A 99 -13.25 -14.64 13.02
C VAL A 99 -12.89 -16.01 12.43
N MET A 100 -13.06 -16.18 11.12
CA MET A 100 -12.75 -17.43 10.44
C MET A 100 -11.26 -17.75 10.50
N MET A 101 -10.38 -16.76 10.29
CA MET A 101 -8.92 -16.91 10.37
C MET A 101 -8.46 -17.41 11.74
N GLY A 102 -9.09 -16.92 12.82
CA GLY A 102 -8.82 -17.38 14.18
C GLY A 102 -9.24 -18.82 14.48
N GLN A 103 -10.12 -19.41 13.65
CA GLN A 103 -10.70 -20.74 13.85
C GLN A 103 -10.28 -21.74 12.75
N VAL A 104 -9.34 -21.38 11.89
CA VAL A 104 -8.85 -22.23 10.81
C VAL A 104 -8.21 -23.50 11.38
N THR A 105 -8.66 -24.66 10.93
CA THR A 105 -8.12 -25.98 11.28
C THR A 105 -7.74 -26.81 10.05
N SER A 106 -8.12 -26.35 8.85
CA SER A 106 -7.89 -27.05 7.58
C SER A 106 -7.50 -26.09 6.46
N ILE A 107 -6.82 -26.61 5.46
CA ILE A 107 -6.26 -25.81 4.35
C ILE A 107 -7.35 -25.09 3.58
N TRP A 108 -8.48 -25.72 3.28
CA TRP A 108 -9.56 -25.08 2.54
C TRP A 108 -10.17 -23.89 3.31
N GLN A 109 -10.23 -23.97 4.66
CA GLN A 109 -10.68 -22.87 5.52
C GLN A 109 -9.71 -21.70 5.46
N LEU A 110 -8.40 -21.94 5.38
CA LEU A 110 -7.38 -20.91 5.19
C LEU A 110 -7.63 -20.10 3.90
N TYR A 111 -7.88 -20.81 2.78
CA TYR A 111 -8.17 -20.13 1.51
C TYR A 111 -9.52 -19.40 1.53
N LEU A 112 -10.55 -19.98 2.18
CA LEU A 112 -11.85 -19.32 2.32
C LEU A 112 -11.74 -18.06 3.20
N ALA A 113 -11.00 -18.12 4.31
CA ALA A 113 -10.74 -16.95 5.16
C ALA A 113 -9.99 -15.86 4.39
N ASN A 114 -8.99 -16.23 3.57
CA ASN A 114 -8.29 -15.28 2.70
C ASN A 114 -9.18 -14.73 1.58
N ALA A 115 -10.11 -15.52 1.03
CA ALA A 115 -11.11 -15.03 0.06
C ALA A 115 -12.04 -13.98 0.67
N LEU A 116 -12.57 -14.25 1.87
CA LEU A 116 -13.40 -13.30 2.62
C LEU A 116 -12.59 -12.04 2.99
N LEU A 117 -11.32 -12.22 3.38
CA LEU A 117 -10.43 -11.10 3.69
C LEU A 117 -10.18 -10.24 2.45
N ALA A 118 -10.01 -10.84 1.27
CA ALA A 118 -9.85 -10.14 0.01
C ALA A 118 -11.11 -9.33 -0.36
N PHE A 119 -12.29 -9.89 -0.12
CA PHE A 119 -13.54 -9.17 -0.30
C PHE A 119 -13.66 -7.98 0.66
N GLY A 120 -13.34 -8.20 1.94
CA GLY A 120 -13.27 -7.15 2.95
C GLY A 120 -12.26 -6.05 2.58
N TRP A 121 -11.07 -6.46 2.13
CA TRP A 121 -10.05 -5.56 1.63
C TRP A 121 -10.52 -4.70 0.47
N ALA A 122 -11.18 -5.29 -0.54
CA ALA A 122 -11.70 -4.55 -1.68
C ALA A 122 -12.72 -3.49 -1.26
N GLY A 123 -13.65 -3.83 -0.34
CA GLY A 123 -14.67 -2.92 0.19
C GLY A 123 -14.12 -1.83 1.13
N THR A 124 -12.89 -1.97 1.64
CA THR A 124 -12.21 -0.98 2.48
C THR A 124 -10.95 -0.40 1.81
N SER A 125 -10.76 -0.67 0.52
CA SER A 125 -9.56 -0.33 -0.24
C SER A 125 -9.35 1.17 -0.44
N LEU A 126 -8.15 1.51 -0.89
CA LEU A 126 -7.81 2.85 -1.36
C LEU A 126 -8.83 3.38 -2.37
N GLY A 127 -9.33 2.53 -3.28
CA GLY A 127 -10.33 2.90 -4.27
C GLY A 127 -11.64 3.38 -3.64
N VAL A 128 -12.16 2.66 -2.64
CA VAL A 128 -13.38 3.06 -1.92
C VAL A 128 -13.15 4.36 -1.15
N ILE A 129 -12.01 4.48 -0.43
CA ILE A 129 -11.66 5.68 0.33
C ILE A 129 -11.56 6.91 -0.56
N THR A 130 -10.79 6.82 -1.66
CA THR A 130 -10.58 7.97 -2.56
C THR A 130 -11.85 8.38 -3.30
N ASN A 131 -12.67 7.41 -3.73
CA ASN A 131 -13.96 7.72 -4.35
C ASN A 131 -14.94 8.33 -3.34
N THR A 132 -15.01 7.80 -2.12
CA THR A 132 -15.86 8.37 -1.07
C THR A 132 -15.48 9.82 -0.76
N LEU A 133 -14.18 10.08 -0.54
CA LEU A 133 -13.69 11.44 -0.28
C LEU A 133 -13.85 12.37 -1.48
N GLY A 134 -13.74 11.85 -2.70
CA GLY A 134 -13.98 12.60 -3.93
C GLY A 134 -15.41 13.12 -4.10
N LEU A 135 -16.38 12.54 -3.38
CA LEU A 135 -17.77 13.02 -3.35
C LEU A 135 -17.97 14.22 -2.39
N TRP A 136 -17.02 14.42 -1.46
CA TRP A 136 -17.09 15.46 -0.43
C TRP A 136 -16.13 16.60 -0.66
N PHE A 137 -14.97 16.35 -1.26
CA PHE A 137 -13.90 17.33 -1.45
C PHE A 137 -13.58 17.54 -2.93
N ASP A 138 -13.45 18.80 -3.32
CA ASP A 138 -12.94 19.22 -4.62
C ASP A 138 -11.55 19.87 -4.47
N LYS A 139 -11.48 21.04 -3.83
CA LYS A 139 -10.23 21.81 -3.65
C LYS A 139 -9.24 21.17 -2.69
N LYS A 140 -9.72 20.56 -1.59
CA LYS A 140 -8.88 19.93 -0.55
C LYS A 140 -8.82 18.40 -0.67
N ARG A 141 -9.24 17.83 -1.80
CA ARG A 141 -9.31 16.38 -2.03
C ARG A 141 -7.99 15.65 -1.76
N GLY A 142 -6.88 16.18 -2.25
CA GLY A 142 -5.55 15.57 -2.03
C GLY A 142 -5.17 15.53 -0.54
N MET A 143 -5.42 16.61 0.20
CA MET A 143 -5.19 16.68 1.64
C MET A 143 -6.10 15.69 2.40
N ALA A 144 -7.38 15.64 2.07
CA ALA A 144 -8.34 14.72 2.68
C ALA A 144 -7.95 13.25 2.50
N ILE A 145 -7.55 12.86 1.27
CA ILE A 145 -7.06 11.52 0.97
C ILE A 145 -5.79 11.21 1.75
N SER A 146 -4.83 12.13 1.78
CA SER A 146 -3.56 11.94 2.51
C SER A 146 -3.79 11.72 4.00
N LEU A 147 -4.66 12.53 4.63
CA LEU A 147 -5.00 12.39 6.04
C LEU A 147 -5.70 11.05 6.33
N ALA A 148 -6.66 10.66 5.50
CA ALA A 148 -7.36 9.38 5.65
C ALA A 148 -6.40 8.18 5.53
N LEU A 149 -5.46 8.23 4.58
CA LEU A 149 -4.50 7.15 4.36
C LEU A 149 -3.42 7.03 5.43
N ASN A 150 -3.23 8.03 6.29
CA ASN A 150 -2.40 7.84 7.49
C ASN A 150 -2.97 6.75 8.41
N GLY A 151 -4.26 6.45 8.34
CA GLY A 151 -4.86 5.30 9.00
C GLY A 151 -4.21 3.97 8.60
N ALA A 152 -3.79 3.81 7.34
CA ALA A 152 -3.07 2.62 6.90
C ALA A 152 -1.79 2.38 7.71
N SER A 153 -1.01 3.44 7.94
CA SER A 153 0.19 3.36 8.78
C SER A 153 -0.15 3.14 10.25
N PHE A 154 -1.23 3.78 10.73
CA PHE A 154 -1.68 3.58 12.11
C PHE A 154 -2.11 2.12 12.38
N GLY A 155 -2.66 1.42 11.36
CA GLY A 155 -2.94 -0.01 11.41
C GLY A 155 -1.69 -0.87 11.68
N GLY A 156 -0.54 -0.51 11.12
CA GLY A 156 0.74 -1.17 11.43
C GLY A 156 1.33 -0.75 12.77
N ILE A 157 1.29 0.56 13.09
CA ILE A 157 1.89 1.13 14.31
C ILE A 157 1.19 0.62 15.57
N ALA A 158 -0.13 0.66 15.59
CA ALA A 158 -0.94 0.30 16.75
C ALA A 158 -1.61 -1.07 16.61
N GLY A 159 -2.13 -1.39 15.41
CA GLY A 159 -2.92 -2.59 15.18
C GLY A 159 -2.13 -3.88 15.40
N VAL A 160 -0.90 -3.98 14.91
CA VAL A 160 -0.07 -5.19 15.07
C VAL A 160 0.32 -5.42 16.53
N PRO A 161 0.89 -4.45 17.27
CA PRO A 161 1.17 -4.64 18.70
C PRO A 161 -0.07 -4.97 19.54
N LEU A 162 -1.20 -4.30 19.27
CA LEU A 162 -2.45 -4.59 19.96
C LEU A 162 -2.96 -6.00 19.67
N LEU A 163 -2.88 -6.45 18.41
CA LEU A 163 -3.25 -7.81 18.04
C LEU A 163 -2.36 -8.84 18.71
N VAL A 164 -1.03 -8.63 18.71
CA VAL A 164 -0.08 -9.53 19.38
C VAL A 164 -0.30 -9.56 20.89
N ALA A 165 -0.55 -8.42 21.53
CA ALA A 165 -0.90 -8.37 22.94
C ALA A 165 -2.21 -9.11 23.25
N ALA A 166 -3.24 -8.90 22.42
CA ALA A 166 -4.51 -9.62 22.54
C ALA A 166 -4.33 -11.14 22.40
N ILE A 167 -3.46 -11.60 21.48
CA ILE A 167 -3.12 -13.03 21.31
C ILE A 167 -2.47 -13.57 22.59
N GLY A 168 -1.61 -12.79 23.24
CA GLY A 168 -0.98 -13.18 24.50
C GLY A 168 -1.99 -13.38 25.65
N HIS A 169 -3.11 -12.63 25.64
CA HIS A 169 -4.12 -12.73 26.69
C HIS A 169 -5.27 -13.69 26.37
N PHE A 170 -5.76 -13.71 25.12
CA PHE A 170 -6.98 -14.42 24.71
C PHE A 170 -6.70 -15.61 23.80
N GLY A 171 -5.43 -15.87 23.44
CA GLY A 171 -5.07 -16.78 22.37
C GLY A 171 -5.45 -16.24 20.98
N PHE A 172 -5.04 -16.94 19.91
CA PHE A 172 -5.22 -16.46 18.54
C PHE A 172 -6.71 -16.31 18.17
N ALA A 173 -7.52 -17.36 18.42
CA ALA A 173 -8.95 -17.32 18.11
C ALA A 173 -9.69 -16.20 18.88
N GLY A 174 -9.42 -16.08 20.18
CA GLY A 174 -10.03 -15.02 21.03
C GLY A 174 -9.63 -13.61 20.58
N ALA A 175 -8.37 -13.40 20.23
CA ALA A 175 -7.87 -12.12 19.73
C ALA A 175 -8.52 -11.73 18.39
N MET A 176 -8.68 -12.69 17.48
CA MET A 176 -9.33 -12.43 16.19
C MET A 176 -10.81 -12.12 16.33
N ILE A 177 -11.51 -12.79 17.26
CA ILE A 177 -12.92 -12.46 17.61
C ILE A 177 -13.00 -11.07 18.24
N ALA A 178 -12.08 -10.74 19.16
CA ALA A 178 -12.06 -9.42 19.77
C ALA A 178 -11.78 -8.31 18.77
N ALA A 179 -10.83 -8.51 17.83
CA ALA A 179 -10.54 -7.56 16.76
C ALA A 179 -11.74 -7.37 15.83
N ALA A 180 -12.39 -8.45 15.42
CA ALA A 180 -13.61 -8.42 14.60
C ALA A 180 -14.76 -7.69 15.33
N GLY A 181 -15.00 -8.02 16.59
CA GLY A 181 -16.02 -7.37 17.42
C GLY A 181 -15.77 -5.88 17.59
N THR A 182 -14.52 -5.49 17.88
CA THR A 182 -14.11 -4.09 17.99
C THR A 182 -14.36 -3.35 16.67
N MET A 183 -13.94 -3.95 15.54
CA MET A 183 -14.19 -3.38 14.21
C MET A 183 -15.68 -3.19 13.94
N LEU A 184 -16.52 -4.18 14.20
CA LEU A 184 -17.98 -4.09 13.95
C LEU A 184 -18.63 -3.04 14.85
N VAL A 185 -18.35 -3.07 16.16
CA VAL A 185 -18.95 -2.16 17.15
C VAL A 185 -18.57 -0.72 16.89
N LEU A 186 -17.35 -0.45 16.46
CA LEU A 186 -16.91 0.91 16.16
C LEU A 186 -17.34 1.35 14.77
N MET A 187 -17.07 0.53 13.75
CA MET A 187 -17.17 1.00 12.36
C MET A 187 -18.59 1.01 11.82
N ILE A 188 -19.46 0.05 12.20
CA ILE A 188 -20.83 0.01 11.70
C ILE A 188 -21.60 1.28 12.12
N PRO A 189 -21.67 1.66 13.41
CA PRO A 189 -22.37 2.89 13.79
C PRO A 189 -21.76 4.14 13.14
N ILE A 190 -20.42 4.24 13.10
CA ILE A 190 -19.74 5.38 12.53
C ILE A 190 -20.07 5.53 11.03
N VAL A 191 -20.02 4.44 10.26
CA VAL A 191 -20.37 4.47 8.83
C VAL A 191 -21.87 4.76 8.63
N LEU A 192 -22.74 4.19 9.46
CA LEU A 192 -24.19 4.43 9.39
C LEU A 192 -24.57 5.88 9.70
N ILE A 193 -23.88 6.53 10.63
CA ILE A 193 -24.18 7.90 11.05
C ILE A 193 -23.57 8.93 10.09
N PHE A 194 -22.30 8.75 9.71
CA PHE A 194 -21.54 9.79 9.02
C PHE A 194 -21.50 9.60 7.50
N VAL A 195 -21.45 8.38 6.97
CA VAL A 195 -21.44 8.16 5.52
C VAL A 195 -22.86 8.23 4.98
N GLY A 196 -23.36 9.46 4.82
CA GLY A 196 -24.68 9.78 4.27
C GLY A 196 -24.66 10.04 2.77
N ARG A 197 -25.73 10.69 2.27
CA ARG A 197 -25.78 11.19 0.90
C ARG A 197 -24.77 12.33 0.75
N PRO A 198 -23.91 12.29 -0.28
CA PRO A 198 -23.01 13.40 -0.56
C PRO A 198 -23.79 14.66 -0.92
N PRO A 199 -23.21 15.87 -0.76
CA PRO A 199 -23.82 17.12 -1.19
C PRO A 199 -24.23 17.06 -2.67
N GLU A 200 -25.34 17.70 -3.05
CA GLU A 200 -25.92 17.63 -4.40
C GLU A 200 -24.96 18.05 -5.54
N HIS A 201 -23.91 18.79 -5.23
CA HIS A 201 -22.88 19.24 -6.19
C HIS A 201 -21.98 18.10 -6.73
N ALA A 202 -21.92 16.96 -6.06
CA ALA A 202 -21.07 15.84 -6.47
C ALA A 202 -21.56 15.13 -7.74
N SER A 203 -22.82 15.24 -8.07
CA SER A 203 -23.42 14.57 -9.25
C SER A 203 -23.07 15.23 -10.59
N LEU A 204 -22.67 16.52 -10.59
CA LEU A 204 -22.37 17.28 -11.81
C LEU A 204 -20.94 17.06 -12.33
N VAL A 205 -19.99 16.72 -11.44
CA VAL A 205 -18.56 16.53 -11.81
C VAL A 205 -18.31 15.15 -12.41
N ALA A 206 -19.12 14.15 -12.07
CA ALA A 206 -18.93 12.78 -12.56
C ALA A 206 -19.28 12.62 -14.07
N GLY A 207 -20.00 13.57 -14.66
CA GLY A 207 -20.50 13.47 -16.05
C GLY A 207 -19.62 14.08 -17.13
N SER A 208 -18.60 14.89 -16.79
CA SER A 208 -17.90 15.72 -17.81
C SER A 208 -16.52 15.24 -18.27
N ALA A 209 -16.05 14.09 -17.83
CA ALA A 209 -14.69 13.59 -18.12
C ALA A 209 -14.59 12.63 -19.33
N ALA A 210 -15.58 12.62 -20.22
CA ALA A 210 -15.64 11.69 -21.35
C ALA A 210 -15.51 12.43 -22.72
N ALA A 211 -14.48 13.28 -22.88
CA ALA A 211 -14.16 13.86 -24.20
C ALA A 211 -12.73 13.51 -24.62
N GLU A 212 -12.63 12.74 -25.71
CA GLU A 212 -11.48 12.60 -26.62
C GLU A 212 -10.06 12.46 -26.05
N ALA A 213 -9.85 11.45 -25.18
CA ALA A 213 -8.49 10.98 -24.92
C ALA A 213 -8.11 9.89 -25.94
N PRO A 214 -6.84 9.80 -26.41
CA PRO A 214 -6.36 8.67 -27.20
C PRO A 214 -6.77 7.38 -26.50
N SER A 215 -7.23 6.36 -27.24
CA SER A 215 -7.78 5.15 -26.60
C SER A 215 -6.80 4.61 -25.55
N ALA A 216 -7.25 4.39 -24.33
CA ALA A 216 -6.42 3.91 -23.23
C ALA A 216 -5.62 2.65 -23.58
N ALA A 217 -6.15 1.82 -24.49
CA ALA A 217 -5.48 0.65 -25.04
C ALA A 217 -4.23 1.02 -25.84
N ARG A 218 -4.29 2.09 -26.64
CA ARG A 218 -3.13 2.56 -27.43
C ARG A 218 -2.03 3.12 -26.52
N ILE A 219 -2.39 3.89 -25.49
CA ILE A 219 -1.44 4.41 -24.49
C ILE A 219 -0.74 3.25 -23.77
N ARG A 220 -1.49 2.23 -23.32
CA ARG A 220 -0.93 1.03 -22.68
C ARG A 220 0.03 0.27 -23.59
N ALA A 221 -0.37 0.02 -24.84
CA ALA A 221 0.48 -0.68 -25.81
C ALA A 221 1.76 0.10 -26.12
N GLN A 222 1.70 1.42 -26.17
CA GLN A 222 2.86 2.28 -26.39
C GLN A 222 3.78 2.31 -25.17
N ALA A 223 3.22 2.41 -23.95
CA ALA A 223 3.98 2.37 -22.70
C ALA A 223 4.76 1.05 -22.53
N LEU A 224 4.15 -0.09 -22.85
CA LEU A 224 4.81 -1.40 -22.80
C LEU A 224 5.95 -1.59 -23.81
N ARG A 225 6.17 -0.63 -24.71
CA ARG A 225 7.32 -0.59 -25.64
C ARG A 225 8.33 0.50 -25.28
N ASP A 226 7.98 1.37 -24.32
CA ASP A 226 8.86 2.45 -23.90
C ASP A 226 9.81 1.96 -22.81
N VAL A 227 11.13 2.06 -23.07
CA VAL A 227 12.17 1.62 -22.14
C VAL A 227 12.12 2.38 -20.82
N GLY A 228 11.82 3.69 -20.86
CA GLY A 228 11.68 4.52 -19.66
C GLY A 228 10.55 4.04 -18.75
N PHE A 229 9.40 3.69 -19.33
CA PHE A 229 8.26 3.14 -18.62
C PHE A 229 8.55 1.74 -18.05
N LEU A 230 9.15 0.87 -18.88
CA LEU A 230 9.46 -0.50 -18.44
C LEU A 230 10.47 -0.53 -17.29
N THR A 231 11.52 0.30 -17.36
CA THR A 231 12.52 0.36 -16.29
C THR A 231 11.91 0.82 -14.95
N VAL A 232 11.01 1.79 -14.97
CA VAL A 232 10.27 2.21 -13.77
C VAL A 232 9.36 1.07 -13.28
N SER A 233 8.53 0.52 -14.15
CA SER A 233 7.55 -0.50 -13.77
C SER A 233 8.21 -1.75 -13.20
N ILE A 234 9.26 -2.27 -13.86
CA ILE A 234 9.94 -3.49 -13.42
C ILE A 234 10.74 -3.24 -12.14
N ALA A 235 11.44 -2.10 -12.03
CA ALA A 235 12.21 -1.79 -10.82
C ALA A 235 11.30 -1.73 -9.59
N PHE A 236 10.18 -1.00 -9.66
CA PHE A 236 9.22 -0.94 -8.54
C PHE A 236 8.52 -2.28 -8.29
N ALA A 237 8.24 -3.07 -9.32
CA ALA A 237 7.67 -4.40 -9.17
C ALA A 237 8.61 -5.34 -8.40
N LEU A 238 9.91 -5.35 -8.72
CA LEU A 238 10.91 -6.17 -8.03
C LEU A 238 11.07 -5.77 -6.56
N VAL A 239 11.16 -4.46 -6.28
CA VAL A 239 11.30 -3.99 -4.89
C VAL A 239 10.03 -4.27 -4.09
N LEU A 240 8.84 -4.03 -4.64
CA LEU A 240 7.60 -4.31 -3.94
C LEU A 240 7.38 -5.82 -3.71
N PHE A 241 7.83 -6.66 -4.63
CA PHE A 241 7.86 -8.11 -4.43
C PHE A 241 8.72 -8.48 -3.20
N ALA A 242 9.94 -7.98 -3.14
CA ALA A 242 10.85 -8.22 -2.02
C ALA A 242 10.30 -7.63 -0.71
N GLN A 243 9.83 -6.37 -0.74
CA GLN A 243 9.30 -5.65 0.42
C GLN A 243 8.06 -6.32 1.02
N VAL A 244 7.04 -6.63 0.20
CA VAL A 244 5.80 -7.24 0.70
C VAL A 244 6.07 -8.66 1.19
N GLY A 245 6.89 -9.41 0.46
CA GLY A 245 7.32 -10.73 0.88
C GLY A 245 8.06 -10.69 2.22
N PHE A 246 9.01 -9.78 2.40
CA PHE A 246 9.73 -9.58 3.67
C PHE A 246 8.78 -9.20 4.82
N ILE A 247 7.90 -8.19 4.63
CA ILE A 247 6.99 -7.73 5.67
C ILE A 247 6.07 -8.85 6.16
N VAL A 248 5.56 -9.70 5.26
CA VAL A 248 4.70 -10.84 5.63
C VAL A 248 5.45 -11.88 6.47
N HIS A 249 6.74 -12.09 6.19
CA HIS A 249 7.56 -13.06 6.93
C HIS A 249 8.30 -12.45 8.14
N LEU A 250 8.19 -11.15 8.38
CA LEU A 250 9.00 -10.42 9.38
C LEU A 250 8.80 -10.95 10.80
N ILE A 251 7.56 -11.12 11.25
CA ILE A 251 7.29 -11.65 12.60
C ILE A 251 7.80 -13.08 12.72
N SER A 252 7.54 -13.94 11.74
CA SER A 252 8.03 -15.34 11.76
C SER A 252 9.56 -15.44 11.75
N PHE A 253 10.26 -14.45 11.20
CA PHE A 253 11.72 -14.37 11.24
C PHE A 253 12.24 -13.86 12.59
N LEU A 254 11.61 -12.83 13.15
CA LEU A 254 12.09 -12.16 14.36
C LEU A 254 11.68 -12.88 15.66
N ASP A 255 10.48 -13.46 15.72
CA ASP A 255 9.94 -14.09 16.94
C ASP A 255 10.91 -15.13 17.59
N PRO A 256 11.55 -16.03 16.85
CA PRO A 256 12.51 -16.95 17.44
C PRO A 256 13.80 -16.29 17.98
N VAL A 257 14.11 -15.06 17.57
CA VAL A 257 15.36 -14.35 17.89
C VAL A 257 15.18 -13.37 19.04
N VAL A 258 14.13 -12.55 18.99
CA VAL A 258 13.90 -11.44 19.94
C VAL A 258 12.59 -11.56 20.71
N GLY A 259 11.82 -12.60 20.44
CA GLY A 259 10.50 -12.81 21.03
C GLY A 259 9.41 -11.98 20.33
N ARG A 260 8.16 -12.42 20.57
CA ARG A 260 6.97 -11.91 19.88
C ARG A 260 6.70 -10.42 20.11
N SER A 261 6.87 -9.93 21.32
CA SER A 261 6.61 -8.52 21.67
C SER A 261 7.58 -7.59 20.93
N SER A 262 8.87 -7.94 20.91
CA SER A 262 9.90 -7.17 20.20
C SER A 262 9.73 -7.26 18.68
N ALA A 263 9.30 -8.42 18.16
CA ALA A 263 8.95 -8.55 16.74
C ALA A 263 7.77 -7.65 16.34
N ALA A 264 6.71 -7.56 17.17
CA ALA A 264 5.59 -6.65 16.95
C ALA A 264 6.02 -5.17 17.02
N THR A 265 6.90 -4.84 17.96
CA THR A 265 7.51 -3.49 18.08
C THR A 265 8.33 -3.14 16.85
N ALA A 266 9.07 -4.10 16.29
CA ALA A 266 9.82 -3.90 15.04
C ALA A 266 8.89 -3.57 13.86
N VAL A 267 7.74 -4.25 13.72
CA VAL A 267 6.72 -3.93 12.71
C VAL A 267 6.12 -2.53 12.93
N ALA A 268 5.81 -2.19 14.18
CA ALA A 268 5.29 -0.87 14.53
C ALA A 268 6.28 0.24 14.18
N LEU A 269 7.55 0.05 14.53
CA LEU A 269 8.61 1.04 14.24
C LEU A 269 8.90 1.14 12.74
N LEU A 270 8.95 0.02 12.02
CA LEU A 270 9.03 -0.01 10.56
C LEU A 270 7.94 0.86 9.94
N THR A 271 6.70 0.68 10.39
CA THR A 271 5.55 1.40 9.84
C THR A 271 5.56 2.87 10.24
N ALA A 272 5.97 3.20 11.48
CA ALA A 272 6.13 4.58 11.93
C ALA A 272 7.20 5.30 11.10
N MET A 273 8.33 4.64 10.87
CA MET A 273 9.40 5.19 10.04
C MET A 273 9.00 5.35 8.57
N ALA A 274 8.06 4.54 8.06
CA ALA A 274 7.49 4.75 6.72
C ALA A 274 6.71 6.08 6.63
N VAL A 275 6.02 6.49 7.70
CA VAL A 275 5.36 7.81 7.76
C VAL A 275 6.40 8.93 7.82
N VAL A 276 7.38 8.81 8.72
CA VAL A 276 8.46 9.80 8.88
C VAL A 276 9.24 9.97 7.57
N GLY A 277 9.64 8.86 6.96
CA GLY A 277 10.36 8.86 5.68
C GLY A 277 9.57 9.57 4.58
N ARG A 278 8.27 9.27 4.45
CA ARG A 278 7.38 9.91 3.47
C ARG A 278 7.27 11.42 3.71
N MET A 279 7.10 11.86 4.96
CA MET A 279 6.99 13.27 5.30
C MET A 279 8.30 14.02 5.00
N LEU A 280 9.43 13.51 5.47
CA LEU A 280 10.72 14.14 5.22
C LEU A 280 11.07 14.17 3.73
N PHE A 281 10.78 13.08 3.03
CA PHE A 281 11.04 12.99 1.60
C PHE A 281 10.19 13.96 0.77
N SER A 282 8.93 14.20 1.17
CA SER A 282 8.05 15.14 0.48
C SER A 282 8.57 16.59 0.48
N ILE A 283 9.40 16.96 1.46
CA ILE A 283 9.98 18.31 1.57
C ILE A 283 11.08 18.53 0.52
N VAL A 284 11.80 17.48 0.14
CA VAL A 284 13.01 17.59 -0.69
C VAL A 284 12.86 17.02 -2.09
N ILE A 285 11.81 16.22 -2.35
CA ILE A 285 11.65 15.42 -3.57
C ILE A 285 11.65 16.26 -4.86
N ASP A 286 11.06 17.46 -4.83
CA ASP A 286 10.98 18.34 -6.00
C ASP A 286 12.36 18.83 -6.46
N ARG A 287 13.33 18.86 -5.54
CA ARG A 287 14.72 19.26 -5.78
C ARG A 287 15.63 18.09 -6.17
N LEU A 288 15.18 16.85 -5.98
CA LEU A 288 15.98 15.66 -6.21
C LEU A 288 15.70 15.03 -7.58
N ASN A 289 16.70 14.31 -8.09
CA ASN A 289 16.46 13.37 -9.17
C ASN A 289 15.66 12.17 -8.63
N GLN A 290 14.42 12.03 -9.06
CA GLN A 290 13.49 11.03 -8.52
C GLN A 290 13.93 9.59 -8.77
N ARG A 291 14.63 9.32 -9.88
CA ARG A 291 15.21 8.00 -10.16
C ARG A 291 16.38 7.70 -9.22
N LEU A 292 17.27 8.67 -8.97
CA LEU A 292 18.35 8.51 -8.00
C LEU A 292 17.81 8.33 -6.58
N ALA A 293 16.78 9.09 -6.20
CA ALA A 293 16.12 8.95 -4.93
C ALA A 293 15.46 7.57 -4.76
N SER A 294 14.88 7.01 -5.83
CA SER A 294 14.37 5.64 -5.85
C SER A 294 15.51 4.62 -5.67
N ALA A 295 16.62 4.77 -6.41
CA ALA A 295 17.78 3.88 -6.29
C ALA A 295 18.36 3.88 -4.88
N ILE A 296 18.49 5.05 -4.24
CA ILE A 296 18.97 5.18 -2.85
C ILE A 296 17.97 4.50 -1.90
N SER A 297 16.66 4.66 -2.09
CA SER A 297 15.64 4.01 -1.28
C SER A 297 15.70 2.48 -1.39
N PHE A 298 15.91 1.94 -2.59
CA PHE A 298 16.06 0.50 -2.83
C PHE A 298 17.35 -0.03 -2.19
N ALA A 299 18.47 0.66 -2.38
CA ALA A 299 19.75 0.29 -1.77
C ALA A 299 19.69 0.35 -0.23
N SER A 300 18.94 1.30 0.35
CA SER A 300 18.78 1.38 1.81
C SER A 300 17.96 0.22 2.37
N GLN A 301 16.95 -0.29 1.62
CA GLN A 301 16.21 -1.50 1.99
C GLN A 301 17.13 -2.73 1.92
N ALA A 302 17.90 -2.88 0.85
CA ALA A 302 18.89 -3.95 0.70
C ALA A 302 19.90 -3.96 1.85
N LEU A 303 20.41 -2.78 2.24
CA LEU A 303 21.30 -2.63 3.39
C LEU A 303 20.62 -3.03 4.71
N ALA A 304 19.39 -2.59 4.93
CA ALA A 304 18.61 -2.96 6.11
C ALA A 304 18.40 -4.47 6.19
N LEU A 305 18.01 -5.13 5.09
CA LEU A 305 17.90 -6.58 5.03
C LEU A 305 19.22 -7.28 5.30
N ALA A 306 20.33 -6.78 4.75
CA ALA A 306 21.66 -7.35 5.02
C ALA A 306 22.02 -7.28 6.51
N ILE A 307 21.69 -6.18 7.19
CA ILE A 307 21.88 -6.05 8.64
C ILE A 307 20.97 -7.05 9.40
N ILE A 308 19.70 -7.13 9.02
CA ILE A 308 18.69 -8.00 9.66
C ILE A 308 19.12 -9.48 9.60
N ILE A 309 19.59 -9.95 8.45
CA ILE A 309 19.99 -11.36 8.29
C ILE A 309 21.23 -11.71 9.12
N ASN A 310 22.18 -10.78 9.23
CA ASN A 310 23.48 -11.02 9.85
C ASN A 310 23.54 -10.63 11.34
N SER A 311 22.47 -10.07 11.92
CA SER A 311 22.43 -9.69 13.33
C SER A 311 21.55 -10.63 14.16
N ARG A 312 21.90 -10.76 15.45
CA ARG A 312 21.07 -11.41 16.48
C ARG A 312 20.80 -10.44 17.65
N ASN A 313 21.36 -9.24 17.59
CA ASN A 313 21.15 -8.24 18.62
C ASN A 313 19.81 -7.55 18.39
N GLU A 314 18.95 -7.54 19.39
CA GLU A 314 17.61 -6.98 19.36
C GLU A 314 17.60 -5.51 18.92
N THR A 315 18.46 -4.68 19.53
CA THR A 315 18.53 -3.24 19.23
C THR A 315 18.92 -3.00 17.77
N VAL A 316 19.89 -3.78 17.25
CA VAL A 316 20.33 -3.70 15.86
C VAL A 316 19.23 -4.12 14.91
N LEU A 317 18.49 -5.20 15.22
CA LEU A 317 17.37 -5.69 14.43
C LEU A 317 16.23 -4.66 14.36
N ILE A 318 15.87 -4.05 15.51
CA ILE A 318 14.85 -3.01 15.56
C ILE A 318 15.28 -1.77 14.79
N ALA A 319 16.55 -1.33 14.93
CA ALA A 319 17.09 -0.20 14.19
C ALA A 319 17.14 -0.47 12.68
N ALA A 320 17.49 -1.68 12.26
CA ALA A 320 17.47 -2.07 10.85
C ALA A 320 16.05 -2.14 10.29
N CYS A 321 15.06 -2.60 11.05
CA CYS A 321 13.64 -2.52 10.67
C CYS A 321 13.18 -1.06 10.52
N ALA A 322 13.66 -0.15 11.38
CA ALA A 322 13.38 1.28 11.25
C ALA A 322 14.00 1.85 9.96
N LEU A 323 15.24 1.49 9.63
CA LEU A 323 15.91 1.89 8.39
C LEU A 323 15.16 1.38 7.16
N PHE A 324 14.74 0.11 7.17
CA PHE A 324 13.90 -0.47 6.10
C PHE A 324 12.61 0.33 5.94
N GLY A 325 11.92 0.57 7.07
CA GLY A 325 10.65 1.31 7.10
C GLY A 325 10.77 2.72 6.52
N PHE A 326 11.86 3.44 6.80
CA PHE A 326 12.08 4.80 6.30
C PHE A 326 11.95 4.91 4.77
N SER A 327 12.33 3.88 4.04
CA SER A 327 12.24 3.82 2.58
C SER A 327 10.87 3.33 2.07
N VAL A 328 10.14 2.52 2.86
CA VAL A 328 8.86 1.90 2.47
C VAL A 328 7.82 2.96 2.06
N GLY A 329 7.71 4.04 2.83
CA GLY A 329 6.72 5.09 2.57
C GLY A 329 6.89 5.80 1.23
N ASN A 330 8.11 5.89 0.73
CA ASN A 330 8.45 6.61 -0.49
C ASN A 330 8.10 5.81 -1.75
N LEU A 331 8.08 4.48 -1.67
CA LEU A 331 7.80 3.61 -2.82
C LEU A 331 6.38 3.75 -3.35
N ILE A 332 5.44 4.24 -2.54
CA ILE A 332 4.06 4.47 -2.96
C ILE A 332 3.96 5.74 -3.83
N THR A 333 4.77 6.75 -3.56
CA THR A 333 4.66 8.07 -4.19
C THR A 333 5.62 8.25 -5.37
N LEU A 334 6.80 7.66 -5.32
CA LEU A 334 7.86 7.82 -6.32
C LEU A 334 7.44 7.44 -7.76
N PRO A 335 6.70 6.32 -8.01
CA PRO A 335 6.27 5.99 -9.37
C PRO A 335 5.43 7.11 -10.01
N SER A 336 4.50 7.68 -9.24
CA SER A 336 3.64 8.77 -9.71
C SER A 336 4.44 10.03 -10.06
N LEU A 337 5.44 10.37 -9.25
CA LEU A 337 6.28 11.54 -9.47
C LEU A 337 7.19 11.37 -10.69
N ILE A 338 7.74 10.17 -10.91
CA ILE A 338 8.54 9.87 -12.10
C ILE A 338 7.68 9.95 -13.36
N VAL A 339 6.49 9.35 -13.34
CA VAL A 339 5.56 9.39 -14.47
C VAL A 339 5.12 10.81 -14.79
N GLN A 340 4.80 11.60 -13.76
CA GLN A 340 4.41 13.01 -13.94
C GLN A 340 5.49 13.86 -14.60
N ARG A 341 6.77 13.54 -14.34
CA ARG A 341 7.91 14.31 -14.83
C ARG A 341 8.42 13.87 -16.19
N GLU A 342 8.32 12.58 -16.50
CA GLU A 342 8.95 11.98 -17.68
C GLU A 342 7.96 11.68 -18.83
N PHE A 343 6.64 11.70 -18.55
CA PHE A 343 5.61 11.32 -19.53
C PHE A 343 4.58 12.43 -19.74
N ASP A 344 3.84 12.33 -20.85
CA ASP A 344 2.80 13.29 -21.19
C ASP A 344 1.68 13.34 -20.14
N PRO A 345 1.26 14.55 -19.69
CA PRO A 345 0.21 14.72 -18.69
C PRO A 345 -1.13 14.05 -19.06
N GLY A 346 -1.49 14.03 -20.35
CA GLY A 346 -2.72 13.39 -20.84
C GLY A 346 -2.73 11.87 -20.67
N SER A 347 -1.56 11.24 -20.56
CA SER A 347 -1.39 9.80 -20.36
C SER A 347 -1.25 9.39 -18.90
N PHE A 348 -1.10 10.35 -17.99
CA PHE A 348 -0.74 10.12 -16.59
C PHE A 348 -1.62 9.06 -15.90
N GLY A 349 -2.93 9.22 -15.95
CA GLY A 349 -3.87 8.32 -15.26
C GLY A 349 -3.78 6.87 -15.77
N VAL A 350 -3.61 6.68 -17.08
CA VAL A 350 -3.48 5.34 -17.69
C VAL A 350 -2.16 4.69 -17.32
N LEU A 351 -1.05 5.45 -17.33
CA LEU A 351 0.28 4.96 -16.97
C LEU A 351 0.37 4.57 -15.49
N ILE A 352 -0.16 5.40 -14.58
CA ILE A 352 -0.19 5.08 -13.14
C ILE A 352 -1.03 3.84 -12.86
N SER A 353 -2.20 3.72 -13.49
CA SER A 353 -3.03 2.53 -13.36
C SER A 353 -2.32 1.27 -13.84
N LEU A 354 -1.57 1.36 -14.93
CA LEU A 354 -0.81 0.24 -15.49
C LEU A 354 0.36 -0.17 -14.56
N ILE A 355 1.15 0.80 -14.05
CA ILE A 355 2.22 0.53 -13.08
C ILE A 355 1.65 -0.11 -11.82
N THR A 356 0.55 0.43 -11.29
CA THR A 356 -0.09 -0.10 -10.08
C THR A 356 -0.54 -1.55 -10.29
N ALA A 357 -1.14 -1.86 -11.45
CA ALA A 357 -1.56 -3.23 -11.76
C ALA A 357 -0.37 -4.20 -11.88
N ILE A 358 0.71 -3.79 -12.59
CA ILE A 358 1.94 -4.59 -12.70
C ILE A 358 2.53 -4.84 -11.31
N ASN A 359 2.66 -3.80 -10.51
CA ASN A 359 3.19 -3.89 -9.16
C ASN A 359 2.35 -4.82 -8.29
N GLN A 360 1.02 -4.68 -8.31
CA GLN A 360 0.11 -5.47 -7.47
C GLN A 360 0.17 -6.96 -7.81
N VAL A 361 0.16 -7.31 -9.08
CA VAL A 361 0.28 -8.71 -9.51
C VAL A 361 1.65 -9.26 -9.11
N THR A 362 2.73 -8.48 -9.28
CA THR A 362 4.08 -8.96 -8.98
C THR A 362 4.28 -9.14 -7.48
N TYR A 363 3.94 -8.14 -6.65
CA TYR A 363 4.16 -8.27 -5.21
C TYR A 363 3.26 -9.32 -4.55
N ALA A 364 2.13 -9.66 -5.15
CA ALA A 364 1.25 -10.71 -4.64
C ALA A 364 1.96 -12.06 -4.51
N PHE A 365 2.92 -12.35 -5.38
CA PHE A 365 3.72 -13.58 -5.33
C PHE A 365 4.85 -13.54 -4.29
N GLY A 366 5.24 -12.36 -3.81
CA GLY A 366 6.35 -12.20 -2.86
C GLY A 366 6.25 -13.13 -1.66
N PRO A 367 5.16 -13.10 -0.87
CA PRO A 367 5.01 -13.96 0.29
C PRO A 367 5.11 -15.45 -0.04
N GLY A 368 4.41 -15.92 -1.08
CA GLY A 368 4.41 -17.32 -1.49
C GLY A 368 5.79 -17.82 -1.91
N VAL A 369 6.51 -17.03 -2.72
CA VAL A 369 7.87 -17.39 -3.18
C VAL A 369 8.86 -17.41 -2.00
N ILE A 370 8.81 -16.43 -1.10
CA ILE A 370 9.67 -16.41 0.09
C ILE A 370 9.35 -17.59 1.00
N GLY A 371 8.08 -17.93 1.20
CA GLY A 371 7.68 -19.10 1.96
C GLY A 371 8.22 -20.41 1.36
N LEU A 372 8.12 -20.55 0.04
CA LEU A 372 8.60 -21.71 -0.69
C LEU A 372 10.13 -21.87 -0.59
N LEU A 373 10.85 -20.80 -0.79
CA LEU A 373 12.32 -20.77 -0.65
C LEU A 373 12.75 -21.05 0.80
N ARG A 374 12.03 -20.49 1.79
CA ARG A 374 12.27 -20.75 3.21
C ARG A 374 12.12 -22.22 3.56
N ASP A 375 11.04 -22.86 3.11
CA ASP A 375 10.79 -24.27 3.40
C ASP A 375 11.78 -25.18 2.66
N ALA A 376 12.14 -24.82 1.41
CA ALA A 376 13.12 -25.58 0.63
C ALA A 376 14.55 -25.46 1.17
N SER A 377 14.94 -24.30 1.73
CA SER A 377 16.30 -24.05 2.26
C SER A 377 16.43 -24.29 3.76
N GLY A 378 15.32 -24.56 4.46
CA GLY A 378 15.28 -24.73 5.92
C GLY A 378 15.47 -23.43 6.71
N GLY A 379 15.36 -22.24 6.07
CA GLY A 379 15.52 -20.95 6.76
C GLY A 379 15.31 -19.74 5.89
N TYR A 380 15.41 -18.55 6.50
CA TYR A 380 15.18 -17.27 5.83
C TYR A 380 16.41 -16.67 5.12
N ALA A 381 17.61 -17.26 5.29
CA ALA A 381 18.83 -16.69 4.72
C ALA A 381 18.74 -16.59 3.18
N LEU A 382 18.45 -17.72 2.51
CA LEU A 382 18.37 -17.76 1.06
C LEU A 382 17.31 -16.80 0.48
N PRO A 383 16.04 -16.83 0.92
CA PRO A 383 15.04 -15.93 0.37
C PRO A 383 15.35 -14.45 0.63
N PHE A 384 15.91 -14.08 1.78
CA PHE A 384 16.21 -12.68 2.08
C PHE A 384 17.46 -12.19 1.35
N TYR A 385 18.50 -13.03 1.12
CA TYR A 385 19.57 -12.68 0.20
C TYR A 385 19.06 -12.52 -1.24
N GLY A 386 18.06 -13.30 -1.64
CA GLY A 386 17.34 -13.13 -2.90
C GLY A 386 16.65 -11.76 -2.99
N CYS A 387 15.97 -11.32 -1.91
CA CYS A 387 15.37 -9.98 -1.84
C CYS A 387 16.42 -8.87 -1.98
N ILE A 388 17.57 -8.98 -1.29
CA ILE A 388 18.68 -8.03 -1.44
C ILE A 388 19.13 -7.94 -2.89
N GLY A 389 19.29 -9.09 -3.55
CA GLY A 389 19.65 -9.14 -4.98
C GLY A 389 18.64 -8.44 -5.87
N LEU A 390 17.32 -8.63 -5.63
CA LEU A 390 16.25 -7.98 -6.38
C LEU A 390 16.24 -6.45 -6.15
N GLU A 391 16.43 -6.00 -4.90
CA GLU A 391 16.45 -4.57 -4.56
C GLU A 391 17.67 -3.87 -5.18
N LEU A 392 18.85 -4.50 -5.16
CA LEU A 392 20.04 -3.96 -5.81
C LEU A 392 19.92 -3.95 -7.34
N ALA A 393 19.36 -5.02 -7.93
CA ALA A 393 19.10 -5.06 -9.37
C ALA A 393 18.08 -3.95 -9.77
N ALA A 394 17.06 -3.73 -8.96
CA ALA A 394 16.11 -2.65 -9.16
C ALA A 394 16.75 -1.27 -9.03
N ALA A 395 17.68 -1.08 -8.07
CA ALA A 395 18.42 0.16 -7.90
C ALA A 395 19.27 0.51 -9.14
N VAL A 396 19.86 -0.49 -9.79
CA VAL A 396 20.57 -0.31 -11.06
C VAL A 396 19.59 -0.05 -12.20
N LEU A 397 18.52 -0.84 -12.29
CA LEU A 397 17.55 -0.78 -13.38
C LEU A 397 16.84 0.58 -13.45
N ILE A 398 16.46 1.16 -12.30
CA ILE A 398 15.76 2.44 -12.24
C ILE A 398 16.62 3.60 -12.80
N MET A 399 17.95 3.47 -12.80
CA MET A 399 18.86 4.48 -13.35
C MET A 399 18.91 4.47 -14.89
N VAL A 400 18.44 3.40 -15.53
CA VAL A 400 18.37 3.30 -17.00
C VAL A 400 17.22 4.16 -17.52
N ARG A 401 17.55 5.17 -18.33
CA ARG A 401 16.57 6.09 -18.96
C ARG A 401 16.33 5.72 -20.41
N GLY A 402 15.09 5.85 -20.88
CA GLY A 402 14.76 5.78 -22.30
C GLY A 402 15.32 7.00 -23.07
N SER A 403 15.48 6.85 -24.39
CA SER A 403 16.06 7.88 -25.28
C SER A 403 15.29 9.23 -25.25
N LYS A 404 13.98 9.22 -25.05
CA LYS A 404 13.14 10.42 -24.99
C LYS A 404 13.35 11.29 -23.73
N GLY A 405 13.83 10.72 -22.64
CA GLY A 405 14.14 11.48 -21.42
C GLY A 405 15.47 12.27 -21.52
N ARG A 406 16.29 12.00 -22.53
CA ARG A 406 17.53 12.77 -22.79
C ARG A 406 17.26 14.11 -23.47
N ASP A 407 16.30 14.15 -24.39
CA ASP A 407 16.06 15.32 -25.22
C ASP A 407 15.34 16.45 -24.45
N SER A 408 14.47 16.11 -23.48
CA SER A 408 13.75 17.10 -22.67
C SER A 408 14.64 17.85 -21.66
N VAL A 409 15.69 17.19 -21.15
CA VAL A 409 16.66 17.82 -20.23
C VAL A 409 17.63 18.72 -20.99
N THR A 410 18.03 18.32 -22.20
CA THR A 410 18.94 19.12 -23.05
C THR A 410 18.26 20.38 -23.58
N THR A 411 16.97 20.32 -23.94
CA THR A 411 16.18 21.49 -24.35
C THR A 411 15.88 22.46 -23.19
N ALA A 412 15.69 21.96 -21.97
CA ALA A 412 15.48 22.84 -20.79
C ALA A 412 16.76 23.63 -20.41
N PHE A 413 17.94 23.03 -20.57
CA PHE A 413 19.22 23.72 -20.34
C PHE A 413 19.55 24.70 -21.46
N ALA A 414 19.20 24.42 -22.72
CA ALA A 414 19.41 25.33 -23.86
C ALA A 414 18.47 26.55 -23.83
N ALA A 415 17.33 26.48 -23.14
CA ALA A 415 16.38 27.57 -23.01
C ALA A 415 16.74 28.58 -21.89
N THR A 416 17.75 28.32 -21.07
CA THR A 416 18.19 29.20 -19.96
C THR A 416 19.42 30.06 -20.29
N ASP A 417 19.98 29.96 -21.48
CA ASP A 417 21.00 30.93 -21.92
C ASP A 417 20.35 32.25 -22.37
N PRO A 418 20.69 33.39 -21.73
CA PRO A 418 20.16 34.68 -22.15
C PRO A 418 20.70 35.01 -23.54
N PRO A 419 19.90 35.67 -24.42
CA PRO A 419 20.38 36.04 -25.73
C PRO A 419 21.55 37.05 -25.58
N ASP A 420 22.65 36.65 -26.20
CA ASP A 420 23.87 37.46 -26.31
C ASP A 420 23.54 38.83 -26.84
N ARG A 421 23.83 39.88 -26.02
CA ARG A 421 23.74 41.26 -26.46
C ARG A 421 24.94 41.58 -27.34
N ALA A 422 24.87 41.19 -28.61
CA ALA A 422 25.77 41.71 -29.62
C ALA A 422 25.07 42.71 -30.49
N GLY A 423 25.52 43.95 -30.44
CA GLY A 423 25.31 44.94 -31.51
C GLY A 423 24.59 46.23 -31.09
N ALA A 424 25.32 47.21 -30.62
CA ALA A 424 25.43 48.56 -31.17
C ALA A 424 26.29 49.43 -30.23
#